data_eb58a39d506861b46998ce28eae7eabe
#
_entry.id   eb58a39d506861b46998ce28eae7eabe
#
_cell.length_a   1.000
_cell.length_b   1.000
_cell.length_c   1.000
_cell.angle_alpha   90.00
_cell.angle_beta   90.00
_cell.angle_gamma   90.00
#
_symmetry.space_group_name_H-M   'P 1'
#
loop_
_entity.id
_entity.type
_entity.pdbx_description
1 polymer ?
#
loop_
_entity_poly.entity_id
_entity_poly.type
_entity_poly.pdbx_seq_one_letter_code
_entity_poly.pdbx_strand_id
1 'polypeptide(L)'
;MYTSGSTGHPKGVVSSHRSVMFAPFYWIALQTLLKESSDEENLGIMGEGDQAAVLVSVPLFHVTGSHAIFLLSIPVGRKTVLMHKWDPEVALDLIEREKISDFTGVPTMSYELVEAQKKNPRDISSLRGLNGGGAARPPEQVKEMRENFKDTSPGIGYGLTETNALAANNAGD
;
A
#
# COMPACT_ATOMS: atom_id res chain seq x y z
N MET A 1 4.40 -4.17 19.11
CA MET A 1 5.20 -3.18 18.35
C MET A 1 5.56 -2.02 19.25
N TYR A 2 6.57 -1.18 18.86
CA TYR A 2 7.00 -0.06 19.69
C TYR A 2 6.85 1.26 18.94
N THR A 3 6.50 2.32 19.67
CA THR A 3 6.52 3.71 19.22
C THR A 3 7.65 4.46 19.91
N SER A 4 8.15 5.54 19.29
CA SER A 4 9.25 6.34 19.86
C SER A 4 8.92 6.97 21.21
N GLY A 5 7.62 7.16 21.52
CA GLY A 5 7.14 7.81 22.73
C GLY A 5 7.48 9.30 22.77
N SER A 6 6.57 10.11 23.28
CA SER A 6 6.76 11.56 23.45
C SER A 6 7.73 11.93 24.58
N THR A 7 8.08 10.98 25.44
CA THR A 7 8.91 11.17 26.65
C THR A 7 10.31 10.60 26.52
N GLY A 8 10.77 10.30 25.30
CA GLY A 8 12.14 9.84 25.02
C GLY A 8 12.40 8.34 25.18
N HIS A 9 11.49 7.57 25.79
CA HIS A 9 11.60 6.12 25.88
C HIS A 9 10.59 5.43 24.97
N PRO A 10 10.99 4.36 24.23
CA PRO A 10 10.05 3.59 23.42
C PRO A 10 8.94 2.99 24.26
N LYS A 11 7.70 3.05 23.77
CA LYS A 11 6.52 2.48 24.40
C LYS A 11 6.01 1.30 23.59
N GLY A 12 5.76 0.16 24.28
CA GLY A 12 5.18 -1.02 23.69
C GLY A 12 3.67 -0.87 23.51
N VAL A 13 3.19 -1.01 22.28
CA VAL A 13 1.76 -1.08 21.97
C VAL A 13 1.29 -2.52 22.13
N VAL A 14 0.29 -2.74 22.96
CA VAL A 14 -0.32 -4.04 23.19
C VAL A 14 -1.63 -4.12 22.39
N SER A 15 -1.71 -5.09 21.49
CA SER A 15 -2.89 -5.35 20.66
C SER A 15 -3.35 -6.80 20.85
N SER A 16 -4.65 -7.02 20.97
CA SER A 16 -5.20 -8.37 20.91
C SER A 16 -5.20 -8.91 19.48
N HIS A 17 -5.22 -10.23 19.30
CA HIS A 17 -5.38 -10.83 17.97
C HIS A 17 -6.63 -10.32 17.25
N ARG A 18 -7.74 -10.12 17.99
CA ARG A 18 -8.98 -9.55 17.46
C ARG A 18 -8.77 -8.15 16.88
N SER A 19 -8.05 -7.29 17.60
CA SER A 19 -7.76 -5.92 17.13
C SER A 19 -6.84 -5.91 15.92
N VAL A 20 -5.82 -6.75 15.92
CA VAL A 20 -4.89 -6.90 14.77
C VAL A 20 -5.63 -7.37 13.52
N MET A 21 -6.47 -8.39 13.65
CA MET A 21 -7.21 -8.95 12.51
C MET A 21 -8.34 -8.05 12.02
N PHE A 22 -8.82 -7.12 12.84
CA PHE A 22 -9.86 -6.18 12.41
C PHE A 22 -9.42 -5.33 11.20
N ALA A 23 -8.19 -4.85 11.16
CA ALA A 23 -7.69 -4.02 10.07
C ALA A 23 -7.68 -4.74 8.70
N PRO A 24 -7.08 -5.94 8.53
CA PRO A 24 -7.17 -6.69 7.28
C PRO A 24 -8.61 -6.96 6.82
N PHE A 25 -9.48 -7.38 7.74
CA PHE A 25 -10.88 -7.66 7.39
C PHE A 25 -11.66 -6.41 7.03
N TYR A 26 -11.36 -5.27 7.66
CA TYR A 26 -11.96 -3.99 7.27
C TYR A 26 -11.58 -3.62 5.84
N TRP A 27 -10.30 -3.72 5.46
CA TRP A 27 -9.88 -3.43 4.09
C TRP A 27 -10.51 -4.37 3.07
N ILE A 28 -10.64 -5.66 3.39
CA ILE A 28 -11.34 -6.61 2.53
C ILE A 28 -12.81 -6.20 2.35
N ALA A 29 -13.50 -5.90 3.46
CA ALA A 29 -14.90 -5.47 3.41
C ALA A 29 -15.08 -4.17 2.63
N LEU A 30 -14.20 -3.18 2.86
CA LEU A 30 -14.23 -1.91 2.14
C LEU A 30 -14.05 -2.12 0.63
N GLN A 31 -13.08 -2.94 0.22
CA GLN A 31 -12.86 -3.24 -1.20
C GLN A 31 -14.04 -3.98 -1.83
N THR A 32 -14.64 -4.91 -1.09
CA THR A 32 -15.85 -5.60 -1.57
C THR A 32 -17.00 -4.63 -1.78
N LEU A 33 -17.24 -3.72 -0.84
CA LEU A 33 -18.28 -2.70 -0.94
C LEU A 33 -18.02 -1.72 -2.09
N LEU A 34 -16.78 -1.28 -2.27
CA LEU A 34 -16.41 -0.40 -3.38
C LEU A 34 -16.60 -1.09 -4.73
N LYS A 35 -16.24 -2.37 -4.84
CA LYS A 35 -16.47 -3.16 -6.06
C LYS A 35 -17.96 -3.29 -6.38
N GLU A 36 -18.82 -3.47 -5.38
CA GLU A 36 -20.27 -3.57 -5.58
C GLU A 36 -20.93 -2.21 -5.91
N SER A 37 -20.31 -1.10 -5.51
CA SER A 37 -20.86 0.25 -5.69
C SER A 37 -20.32 1.01 -6.91
N SER A 38 -19.27 0.51 -7.55
CA SER A 38 -18.64 1.11 -8.73
C SER A 38 -18.70 0.17 -9.93
N ASP A 39 -18.87 0.74 -11.13
CA ASP A 39 -18.70 0.01 -12.39
C ASP A 39 -17.22 -0.33 -12.69
N GLU A 40 -16.30 0.04 -11.79
CA GLU A 40 -14.87 -0.25 -11.93
C GLU A 40 -14.53 -1.69 -11.50
N GLU A 41 -14.22 -2.53 -12.47
CA GLU A 41 -13.91 -3.96 -12.29
C GLU A 41 -12.60 -4.25 -11.54
N ASN A 42 -11.76 -3.25 -11.24
CA ASN A 42 -10.40 -3.47 -10.73
C ASN A 42 -10.00 -2.57 -9.55
N LEU A 43 -10.34 -3.00 -8.35
CA LEU A 43 -9.84 -2.40 -7.11
C LEU A 43 -8.65 -3.21 -6.55
N GLY A 44 -7.48 -3.08 -7.14
CA GLY A 44 -6.11 -3.48 -6.78
C GLY A 44 -5.80 -4.62 -5.79
N ILE A 45 -6.59 -4.80 -4.73
CA ILE A 45 -6.29 -5.79 -3.66
C ILE A 45 -6.73 -7.20 -4.03
N MET A 46 -7.84 -7.34 -4.79
CA MET A 46 -8.35 -8.63 -5.26
C MET A 46 -8.31 -8.63 -6.79
N GLY A 47 -7.26 -9.23 -7.38
CA GLY A 47 -7.12 -9.34 -8.83
C GLY A 47 -8.22 -10.22 -9.44
N GLU A 48 -8.78 -9.80 -10.58
CA GLU A 48 -9.52 -10.68 -11.47
C GLU A 48 -8.56 -11.23 -12.54
N GLY A 49 -8.46 -12.55 -12.63
CA GLY A 49 -7.63 -13.25 -13.59
C GLY A 49 -6.29 -13.70 -13.00
N ASP A 50 -5.25 -12.87 -13.08
CA ASP A 50 -3.95 -13.19 -12.52
C ASP A 50 -3.91 -13.01 -10.99
N GLN A 51 -3.08 -13.80 -10.32
CA GLN A 51 -2.88 -13.67 -8.88
C GLN A 51 -2.42 -12.25 -8.53
N ALA A 52 -3.19 -11.54 -7.71
CA ALA A 52 -2.78 -10.23 -7.19
C ALA A 52 -1.41 -10.30 -6.51
N ALA A 53 -0.57 -9.29 -6.72
CA ALA A 53 0.77 -9.23 -6.16
C ALA A 53 1.05 -7.88 -5.51
N VAL A 54 1.78 -7.88 -4.39
CA VAL A 54 2.13 -6.67 -3.66
C VAL A 54 3.63 -6.58 -3.41
N LEU A 55 4.18 -5.37 -3.55
CA LEU A 55 5.56 -5.07 -3.18
C LEU A 55 5.63 -4.65 -1.70
N VAL A 56 6.39 -5.39 -0.91
CA VAL A 56 6.68 -5.07 0.49
C VAL A 56 8.03 -4.37 0.57
N SER A 57 8.01 -3.05 0.53
CA SER A 57 9.18 -2.15 0.65
C SER A 57 9.25 -1.45 2.01
N VAL A 58 8.19 -1.52 2.81
CA VAL A 58 8.11 -0.94 4.15
C VAL A 58 8.47 -2.02 5.18
N PRO A 59 9.27 -1.68 6.22
CA PRO A 59 9.70 -2.64 7.23
C PRO A 59 8.55 -3.35 7.95
N LEU A 60 8.69 -4.66 8.18
CA LEU A 60 7.69 -5.48 8.86
C LEU A 60 7.56 -5.18 10.37
N PHE A 61 8.50 -4.43 10.96
CA PHE A 61 8.34 -3.94 12.34
C PHE A 61 7.43 -2.69 12.43
N HIS A 62 7.00 -2.14 11.30
CA HIS A 62 6.00 -1.09 11.20
C HIS A 62 4.63 -1.66 10.84
N VAL A 63 3.54 -1.10 11.42
CA VAL A 63 2.17 -1.55 11.16
C VAL A 63 1.78 -1.45 9.68
N THR A 64 2.32 -0.49 8.93
CA THR A 64 2.11 -0.41 7.48
C THR A 64 2.62 -1.66 6.78
N GLY A 65 3.88 -2.03 7.01
CA GLY A 65 4.49 -3.22 6.40
C GLY A 65 3.83 -4.51 6.86
N SER A 66 3.65 -4.67 8.18
CA SER A 66 3.15 -5.92 8.75
C SER A 66 1.63 -6.08 8.62
N HIS A 67 0.83 -5.06 8.95
CA HIS A 67 -0.64 -5.20 9.02
C HIS A 67 -1.30 -4.84 7.68
N ALA A 68 -1.01 -3.63 7.16
CA ALA A 68 -1.67 -3.15 5.95
C ALA A 68 -1.20 -3.87 4.67
N ILE A 69 0.02 -4.43 4.66
CA ILE A 69 0.55 -5.11 3.47
C ILE A 69 0.62 -6.62 3.71
N PHE A 70 1.47 -7.07 4.64
CA PHE A 70 1.79 -8.50 4.77
C PHE A 70 0.61 -9.32 5.30
N LEU A 71 0.03 -8.95 6.46
CA LEU A 71 -1.11 -9.70 7.03
C LEU A 71 -2.35 -9.65 6.14
N LEU A 72 -2.61 -8.52 5.47
CA LEU A 72 -3.70 -8.42 4.50
C LEU A 72 -3.52 -9.38 3.32
N SER A 73 -2.28 -9.67 2.93
CA SER A 73 -2.00 -10.54 1.78
C SER A 73 -2.40 -12.00 2.00
N ILE A 74 -2.39 -12.47 3.27
CA ILE A 74 -2.67 -13.87 3.62
C ILE A 74 -4.12 -14.27 3.29
N PRO A 75 -5.16 -13.60 3.83
CA PRO A 75 -6.55 -14.00 3.59
C PRO A 75 -7.01 -13.82 2.13
N VAL A 76 -6.37 -12.92 1.37
CA VAL A 76 -6.73 -12.68 -0.04
C VAL A 76 -5.85 -13.45 -1.03
N GLY A 77 -4.89 -14.25 -0.55
CA GLY A 77 -4.03 -15.08 -1.39
C GLY A 77 -3.10 -14.29 -2.32
N ARG A 78 -2.70 -13.07 -1.92
CA ARG A 78 -1.78 -12.23 -2.71
C ARG A 78 -0.36 -12.78 -2.69
N LYS A 79 0.30 -12.78 -3.85
CA LYS A 79 1.74 -12.95 -3.97
C LYS A 79 2.44 -11.77 -3.27
N THR A 80 3.41 -12.07 -2.42
CA THR A 80 4.14 -11.07 -1.64
C THR A 80 5.59 -11.03 -2.10
N VAL A 81 6.00 -9.92 -2.69
CA VAL A 81 7.37 -9.69 -3.16
C VAL A 81 8.09 -8.81 -2.14
N LEU A 82 9.13 -9.34 -1.52
CA LEU A 82 9.90 -8.64 -0.48
C LEU A 82 11.08 -7.89 -1.10
N MET A 83 11.22 -6.64 -0.71
CA MET A 83 12.34 -5.78 -1.11
C MET A 83 13.24 -5.52 0.12
N HIS A 84 14.52 -5.83 0.01
CA HIS A 84 15.46 -5.70 1.14
C HIS A 84 15.71 -4.23 1.54
N LYS A 85 15.93 -3.39 0.55
CA LYS A 85 16.20 -1.94 0.71
C LYS A 85 15.46 -1.19 -0.38
N TRP A 86 14.86 -0.06 -0.03
CA TRP A 86 14.16 0.78 -0.99
C TRP A 86 15.13 1.33 -2.06
N ASP A 87 14.75 1.13 -3.30
CA ASP A 87 15.35 1.69 -4.49
C ASP A 87 14.27 1.77 -5.57
N PRO A 88 13.94 2.96 -6.10
CA PRO A 88 12.80 3.12 -7.02
C PRO A 88 13.02 2.43 -8.37
N GLU A 89 14.25 2.34 -8.86
CA GLU A 89 14.54 1.63 -10.12
C GLU A 89 14.34 0.11 -9.95
N VAL A 90 14.86 -0.46 -8.84
CA VAL A 90 14.64 -1.87 -8.49
C VAL A 90 13.16 -2.14 -8.24
N ALA A 91 12.42 -1.19 -7.64
CA ALA A 91 10.99 -1.33 -7.44
C ALA A 91 10.23 -1.41 -8.77
N LEU A 92 10.57 -0.58 -9.76
CA LEU A 92 10.00 -0.64 -11.10
C LEU A 92 10.33 -1.95 -11.81
N ASP A 93 11.57 -2.43 -11.73
CA ASP A 93 11.97 -3.73 -12.28
C ASP A 93 11.17 -4.89 -11.65
N LEU A 94 10.89 -4.81 -10.33
CA LEU A 94 10.07 -5.80 -9.64
C LEU A 94 8.59 -5.70 -10.05
N ILE A 95 8.06 -4.49 -10.22
CA ILE A 95 6.68 -4.28 -10.69
C ILE A 95 6.50 -4.93 -12.06
N GLU A 96 7.39 -4.67 -13.00
CA GLU A 96 7.35 -5.24 -14.35
C GLU A 96 7.49 -6.77 -14.34
N ARG A 97 8.55 -7.27 -13.68
CA ARG A 97 8.92 -8.71 -13.71
C ARG A 97 7.92 -9.57 -12.97
N GLU A 98 7.49 -9.13 -11.78
CA GLU A 98 6.65 -9.91 -10.87
C GLU A 98 5.16 -9.62 -11.06
N LYS A 99 4.81 -8.72 -12.00
CA LYS A 99 3.45 -8.26 -12.28
C LYS A 99 2.76 -7.78 -11.01
N ILE A 100 3.42 -6.87 -10.29
CA ILE A 100 2.88 -6.27 -9.05
C ILE A 100 1.61 -5.50 -9.39
N SER A 101 0.52 -5.80 -8.69
CA SER A 101 -0.77 -5.12 -8.88
C SER A 101 -1.03 -4.02 -7.84
N ASP A 102 -0.35 -4.07 -6.71
CA ASP A 102 -0.52 -3.09 -5.62
C ASP A 102 0.83 -2.66 -5.03
N PHE A 103 0.99 -1.36 -4.87
CA PHE A 103 2.10 -0.76 -4.15
C PHE A 103 1.56 0.13 -3.03
N THR A 104 2.05 -0.10 -1.82
CA THR A 104 1.76 0.72 -0.65
C THR A 104 3.06 1.14 0.02
N GLY A 105 3.30 2.45 0.09
CA GLY A 105 4.52 3.01 0.68
C GLY A 105 4.27 4.33 1.40
N VAL A 106 5.36 5.02 1.78
CA VAL A 106 5.27 6.40 2.24
C VAL A 106 5.25 7.36 1.05
N PRO A 107 4.71 8.60 1.17
CA PRO A 107 4.59 9.52 0.05
C PRO A 107 5.89 9.79 -0.71
N THR A 108 7.04 9.81 -0.01
CA THR A 108 8.36 9.96 -0.66
C THR A 108 8.68 8.80 -1.61
N MET A 109 8.35 7.55 -1.23
CA MET A 109 8.54 6.39 -2.11
C MET A 109 7.68 6.49 -3.38
N SER A 110 6.43 6.92 -3.25
CA SER A 110 5.56 7.12 -4.41
C SER A 110 6.09 8.22 -5.34
N TYR A 111 6.61 9.30 -4.78
CA TYR A 111 7.25 10.38 -5.54
C TYR A 111 8.49 9.88 -6.30
N GLU A 112 9.40 9.19 -5.61
CA GLU A 112 10.62 8.63 -6.22
C GLU A 112 10.29 7.60 -7.31
N LEU A 113 9.22 6.82 -7.13
CA LEU A 113 8.75 5.88 -8.14
C LEU A 113 8.27 6.60 -9.43
N VAL A 114 7.53 7.71 -9.27
CA VAL A 114 7.11 8.56 -10.40
C VAL A 114 8.32 9.14 -11.14
N GLU A 115 9.29 9.69 -10.41
CA GLU A 115 10.50 10.26 -11.01
C GLU A 115 11.37 9.21 -11.72
N ALA A 116 11.50 8.02 -11.15
CA ALA A 116 12.21 6.91 -11.79
C ALA A 116 11.49 6.45 -13.07
N GLN A 117 10.16 6.34 -13.04
CA GLN A 117 9.37 5.96 -14.21
C GLN A 117 9.46 6.99 -15.35
N LYS A 118 9.47 8.29 -15.04
CA LYS A 118 9.69 9.35 -16.03
C LYS A 118 11.06 9.24 -16.70
N LYS A 119 12.09 8.93 -15.92
CA LYS A 119 13.48 8.86 -16.37
C LYS A 119 13.79 7.60 -17.17
N ASN A 120 13.28 6.48 -16.74
CA ASN A 120 13.56 5.16 -17.29
C ASN A 120 12.29 4.28 -17.23
N PRO A 121 11.39 4.43 -18.23
CA PRO A 121 10.09 3.78 -18.21
C PRO A 121 10.17 2.25 -18.20
N ARG A 122 9.31 1.61 -17.41
CA ARG A 122 9.04 0.16 -17.35
C ARG A 122 7.59 -0.14 -17.72
N ASP A 123 7.31 -1.38 -18.06
CA ASP A 123 5.92 -1.86 -18.16
C ASP A 123 5.30 -2.00 -16.78
N ILE A 124 4.51 -1.01 -16.39
CA ILE A 124 3.76 -0.96 -15.13
C ILE A 124 2.27 -1.25 -15.32
N SER A 125 1.88 -1.83 -16.46
CA SER A 125 0.48 -2.11 -16.81
C SER A 125 -0.25 -3.05 -15.85
N SER A 126 0.50 -3.80 -15.02
CA SER A 126 -0.07 -4.63 -13.96
C SER A 126 -0.49 -3.84 -12.71
N LEU A 127 0.08 -2.63 -12.50
CA LEU A 127 -0.15 -1.85 -11.28
C LEU A 127 -1.53 -1.18 -11.33
N ARG A 128 -2.38 -1.46 -10.34
CA ARG A 128 -3.72 -0.89 -10.16
C ARG A 128 -3.81 0.00 -8.92
N GLY A 129 -3.21 -0.44 -7.81
CA GLY A 129 -3.17 0.29 -6.56
C GLY A 129 -1.85 1.03 -6.36
N LEU A 130 -1.90 2.34 -6.13
CA LEU A 130 -0.74 3.17 -5.78
C LEU A 130 -1.02 3.93 -4.49
N ASN A 131 -0.94 3.21 -3.38
CA ASN A 131 -1.38 3.64 -2.08
C ASN A 131 -0.26 4.23 -1.22
N GLY A 132 -0.63 5.01 -0.23
CA GLY A 132 0.31 5.60 0.70
C GLY A 132 -0.25 5.79 2.10
N GLY A 133 0.66 5.94 3.06
CA GLY A 133 0.32 6.21 4.46
C GLY A 133 1.55 6.63 5.26
N GLY A 134 1.36 6.92 6.53
CA GLY A 134 2.44 7.30 7.45
C GLY A 134 2.87 8.77 7.39
N ALA A 135 2.49 9.50 6.36
CA ALA A 135 2.69 10.95 6.24
C ALA A 135 1.63 11.58 5.32
N ALA A 136 1.47 12.89 5.39
CA ALA A 136 0.61 13.62 4.47
C ALA A 136 1.18 13.60 3.05
N ARG A 137 0.30 13.49 2.05
CA ARG A 137 0.66 13.56 0.63
C ARG A 137 0.23 14.91 0.07
N PRO A 138 1.14 15.70 -0.54
CA PRO A 138 0.77 16.93 -1.23
C PRO A 138 -0.18 16.67 -2.41
N PRO A 139 -1.17 17.53 -2.67
CA PRO A 139 -2.10 17.38 -3.80
C PRO A 139 -1.39 17.29 -5.16
N GLU A 140 -0.29 18.01 -5.33
CA GLU A 140 0.52 17.99 -6.55
C GLU A 140 1.05 16.58 -6.88
N GLN A 141 1.42 15.80 -5.87
CA GLN A 141 1.86 14.41 -6.07
C GLN A 141 0.73 13.52 -6.61
N VAL A 142 -0.50 13.73 -6.16
CA VAL A 142 -1.66 12.96 -6.67
C VAL A 142 -1.84 13.23 -8.17
N LYS A 143 -1.71 14.49 -8.60
CA LYS A 143 -1.77 14.86 -10.00
C LYS A 143 -0.67 14.20 -10.82
N GLU A 144 0.58 14.28 -10.36
CA GLU A 144 1.71 13.63 -11.05
C GLU A 144 1.56 12.10 -11.12
N MET A 145 1.05 11.47 -10.06
CA MET A 145 0.76 10.04 -10.06
C MET A 145 -0.27 9.68 -11.13
N ARG A 146 -1.39 10.41 -11.22
CA ARG A 146 -2.43 10.19 -12.24
C ARG A 146 -1.92 10.39 -13.67
N GLU A 147 -1.01 11.34 -13.88
CA GLU A 147 -0.43 11.61 -15.21
C GLU A 147 0.53 10.51 -15.67
N ASN A 148 1.30 9.92 -14.76
CA ASN A 148 2.37 8.96 -15.07
C ASN A 148 1.96 7.50 -14.85
N PHE A 149 0.96 7.24 -13.98
CA PHE A 149 0.43 5.92 -13.65
C PHE A 149 -1.08 5.90 -13.94
N LYS A 150 -1.44 5.99 -15.23
CA LYS A 150 -2.81 6.25 -15.69
C LYS A 150 -3.83 5.19 -15.28
N ASP A 151 -3.37 3.93 -15.14
CA ASP A 151 -4.23 2.80 -14.79
C ASP A 151 -4.27 2.55 -13.27
N THR A 152 -3.79 3.50 -12.47
CA THR A 152 -3.74 3.35 -11.01
C THR A 152 -4.71 4.27 -10.30
N SER A 153 -5.27 3.76 -9.18
CA SER A 153 -6.05 4.56 -8.24
C SER A 153 -5.16 4.95 -7.05
N PRO A 154 -4.73 6.23 -6.94
CA PRO A 154 -3.96 6.69 -5.81
C PRO A 154 -4.84 6.82 -4.56
N GLY A 155 -4.50 6.06 -3.52
CA GLY A 155 -5.16 6.11 -2.22
C GLY A 155 -4.22 6.60 -1.12
N ILE A 156 -4.77 7.11 -0.02
CA ILE A 156 -4.02 7.44 1.18
C ILE A 156 -4.74 6.94 2.42
N GLY A 157 -3.99 6.25 3.30
CA GLY A 157 -4.46 5.78 4.59
C GLY A 157 -3.81 6.55 5.74
N TYR A 158 -4.62 6.86 6.76
CA TYR A 158 -4.16 7.35 8.04
C TYR A 158 -4.33 6.27 9.10
N GLY A 159 -3.29 6.05 9.88
CA GLY A 159 -3.30 5.11 10.99
C GLY A 159 -2.10 5.29 11.91
N LEU A 160 -2.17 4.66 13.06
CA LEU A 160 -1.15 4.66 14.10
C LEU A 160 -0.80 3.21 14.45
N THR A 161 0.30 3.01 15.17
CA THR A 161 0.62 1.70 15.74
C THR A 161 -0.50 1.21 16.68
N GLU A 162 -1.07 2.13 17.46
CA GLU A 162 -2.14 1.91 18.40
C GLU A 162 -3.48 1.54 17.73
N THR A 163 -3.68 1.92 16.49
CA THR A 163 -4.86 1.58 15.68
C THR A 163 -4.63 0.42 14.72
N ASN A 164 -3.50 -0.30 14.84
CA ASN A 164 -3.10 -1.39 13.93
C ASN A 164 -3.08 -0.97 12.45
N ALA A 165 -2.56 0.22 12.16
CA ALA A 165 -2.47 0.87 10.85
C ALA A 165 -3.79 1.40 10.26
N LEU A 166 -4.93 1.28 10.96
CA LEU A 166 -6.23 1.68 10.45
C LEU A 166 -6.90 2.72 11.36
N ALA A 167 -7.13 3.94 10.85
CA ALA A 167 -7.97 4.93 11.50
C ALA A 167 -8.88 5.62 10.47
N ALA A 168 -8.34 6.01 9.31
CA ALA A 168 -9.11 6.59 8.22
C ALA A 168 -8.48 6.18 6.88
N ASN A 169 -9.27 6.12 5.85
CA ASN A 169 -8.81 5.83 4.49
C ASN A 169 -9.58 6.71 3.51
N ASN A 170 -8.87 7.23 2.50
CA ASN A 170 -9.47 7.86 1.35
C ASN A 170 -9.27 6.90 0.17
N ALA A 171 -10.36 6.35 -0.33
CA ALA A 171 -10.40 5.53 -1.52
C ALA A 171 -11.27 6.26 -2.55
N GLY A 172 -10.64 6.78 -3.58
CA GLY A 172 -11.33 7.50 -4.64
C GLY A 172 -10.94 8.97 -4.73
N ASP A 173 -11.70 9.68 -5.53
CA ASP A 173 -11.44 11.06 -6.01
C ASP A 173 -11.21 12.12 -4.95
#